data_dd433958265ee7c7e111b1cec949a782
#
_entry.id   dd433958265ee7c7e111b1cec949a782
#
_cell.length_a   1.000
_cell.length_b   1.000
_cell.length_c   1.000
_cell.angle_alpha   90.00
_cell.angle_beta   90.00
_cell.angle_gamma   90.00
#
_symmetry.space_group_name_H-M   'P 1'
#
loop_
_entity.id
_entity.type
_entity.pdbx_description
1 polymer ?
#
loop_
_entity_poly.entity_id
_entity_poly.type
_entity_poly.pdbx_seq_one_letter_code
_entity_poly.pdbx_strand_id
1 'polypeptide(L)'
;IALYLTDMVNQHFSGLFLFGLVMINFPISLISGHIIERLPKKTLTLSYQFILSLMLVIMAISISQHTFKIILFCIAYAIFSITIGMQQPIMDTIIMDAITPEVEQYIYKISYWLTNIAVAFGALIGGLMYGAHKSMLFFIAFVIYIMVFIALIVWLPKDLNIVTQPQTHHTNEKQFSMG
;
A
#
# COMPACT_ATOMS: atom_id res chain seq x y z
N ILE A 1 11.20 -9.48 -4.83
CA ILE A 1 10.50 -10.51 -4.04
C ILE A 1 10.28 -11.76 -4.90
N ALA A 2 9.67 -11.65 -6.08
CA ALA A 2 9.49 -12.80 -6.98
C ALA A 2 10.79 -13.55 -7.25
N LEU A 3 11.87 -12.84 -7.60
CA LEU A 3 13.21 -13.42 -7.80
C LEU A 3 13.70 -14.19 -6.58
N TYR A 4 13.50 -13.65 -5.38
CA TYR A 4 13.94 -14.30 -4.15
C TYR A 4 13.18 -15.61 -3.88
N LEU A 5 11.87 -15.63 -4.08
CA LEU A 5 11.06 -16.84 -3.94
C LEU A 5 11.45 -17.90 -4.98
N THR A 6 11.67 -17.50 -6.22
CA THR A 6 12.09 -18.38 -7.29
C THR A 6 13.44 -19.05 -7.00
N ASP A 7 14.40 -18.29 -6.47
CA ASP A 7 15.71 -18.80 -6.09
C ASP A 7 15.66 -19.77 -4.90
N MET A 8 14.73 -19.56 -3.97
CA MET A 8 14.68 -20.28 -2.70
C MET A 8 13.84 -21.56 -2.72
N VAL A 9 12.79 -21.59 -3.53
CA VAL A 9 11.86 -22.73 -3.58
C VAL A 9 11.86 -23.37 -4.96
N ASN A 10 11.06 -22.86 -5.86
CA ASN A 10 11.06 -23.15 -7.29
C ASN A 10 10.09 -22.19 -8.00
N GLN A 11 10.18 -22.15 -9.33
CA GLN A 11 9.39 -21.24 -10.16
C GLN A 11 7.87 -21.50 -10.06
N HIS A 12 7.45 -22.78 -9.99
CA HIS A 12 6.03 -23.13 -9.91
C HIS A 12 5.41 -22.68 -8.60
N PHE A 13 6.07 -22.97 -7.47
CA PHE A 13 5.56 -22.54 -6.16
C PHE A 13 5.49 -21.01 -6.08
N SER A 14 6.53 -20.33 -6.52
CA SER A 14 6.57 -18.86 -6.51
C SER A 14 5.45 -18.25 -7.35
N GLY A 15 5.20 -18.80 -8.53
CA GLY A 15 4.10 -18.37 -9.39
C GLY A 15 2.72 -18.57 -8.75
N LEU A 16 2.45 -19.76 -8.21
CA LEU A 16 1.20 -20.08 -7.54
C LEU A 16 0.98 -19.23 -6.28
N PHE A 17 2.03 -19.02 -5.48
CA PHE A 17 1.95 -18.21 -4.28
C PHE A 17 1.65 -16.74 -4.60
N LEU A 18 2.35 -16.15 -5.57
CA LEU A 18 2.11 -14.77 -6.00
C LEU A 18 0.73 -14.61 -6.64
N PHE A 19 0.31 -15.55 -7.47
CA PHE A 19 -1.02 -15.56 -8.05
C PHE A 19 -2.10 -15.63 -6.97
N GLY A 20 -1.94 -16.52 -5.99
CA GLY A 20 -2.87 -16.64 -4.86
C GLY A 20 -3.01 -15.32 -4.08
N LEU A 21 -1.89 -14.62 -3.85
CA LEU A 21 -1.92 -13.32 -3.19
C LEU A 21 -2.65 -12.25 -4.01
N VAL A 22 -2.47 -12.23 -5.33
CA VAL A 22 -3.21 -11.30 -6.21
C VAL A 22 -4.70 -11.60 -6.14
N MET A 23 -5.11 -12.87 -6.18
CA MET A 23 -6.52 -13.26 -6.07
C MET A 23 -7.14 -12.86 -4.72
N ILE A 24 -6.38 -12.99 -3.63
CA ILE A 24 -6.83 -12.59 -2.28
C ILE A 24 -6.91 -11.06 -2.15
N ASN A 25 -6.00 -10.32 -2.77
CA ASN A 25 -6.01 -8.85 -2.70
C ASN A 25 -7.25 -8.22 -3.33
N PHE A 26 -7.86 -8.86 -4.33
CA PHE A 26 -9.06 -8.33 -4.98
C PHE A 26 -10.23 -8.17 -4.00
N PRO A 27 -10.72 -9.23 -3.28
CA PRO A 27 -11.78 -9.06 -2.29
C PRO A 27 -11.36 -8.19 -1.09
N ILE A 28 -10.09 -8.21 -0.70
CA ILE A 28 -9.57 -7.37 0.39
C ILE A 28 -9.68 -5.89 0.06
N SER A 29 -9.39 -5.50 -1.17
CA SER A 29 -9.54 -4.11 -1.63
C SER A 29 -10.99 -3.63 -1.53
N LEU A 30 -11.96 -4.49 -1.84
CA LEU A 30 -13.40 -4.18 -1.68
C LEU A 30 -13.79 -4.02 -0.20
N ILE A 31 -13.32 -4.92 0.67
CA ILE A 31 -13.56 -4.85 2.11
C ILE A 31 -12.92 -3.58 2.72
N SER A 32 -11.74 -3.21 2.25
CA SER A 32 -11.04 -2.00 2.69
C SER A 32 -11.87 -0.74 2.48
N GLY A 33 -12.57 -0.62 1.34
CA GLY A 33 -13.49 0.49 1.09
C GLY A 33 -14.52 0.67 2.21
N HIS A 34 -15.12 -0.42 2.68
CA HIS A 34 -16.10 -0.38 3.77
C HIS A 34 -15.50 -0.01 5.13
N ILE A 35 -14.26 -0.42 5.40
CA ILE A 35 -13.53 -0.07 6.64
C ILE A 35 -13.20 1.42 6.68
N ILE A 36 -12.87 2.03 5.55
CA ILE A 36 -12.50 3.44 5.43
C ILE A 36 -13.65 4.36 5.87
N GLU A 37 -14.90 3.95 5.61
CA GLU A 37 -16.08 4.72 5.99
C GLU A 37 -16.30 4.80 7.50
N ARG A 38 -15.78 3.83 8.27
CA ARG A 38 -16.04 3.67 9.70
C ARG A 38 -14.91 4.15 10.61
N LEU A 39 -13.69 4.24 10.10
CA LEU A 39 -12.49 4.51 10.90
C LEU A 39 -11.78 5.78 10.42
N PRO A 40 -11.10 6.50 11.32
CA PRO A 40 -10.35 7.69 10.97
C PRO A 40 -9.21 7.38 9.99
N LYS A 41 -9.25 8.00 8.81
CA LYS A 41 -8.32 7.75 7.69
C LYS A 41 -6.85 7.89 8.09
N LYS A 42 -6.53 8.89 8.92
CA LYS A 42 -5.17 9.11 9.43
C LYS A 42 -4.66 7.93 10.24
N THR A 43 -5.47 7.43 11.18
CA THR A 43 -5.09 6.30 12.03
C THR A 43 -4.89 5.02 11.22
N LEU A 44 -5.79 4.76 10.25
CA LEU A 44 -5.66 3.61 9.34
C LEU A 44 -4.36 3.69 8.53
N THR A 45 -4.11 4.84 7.90
CA THR A 45 -2.89 5.06 7.10
C THR A 45 -1.62 4.83 7.91
N LEU A 46 -1.55 5.40 9.12
CA LEU A 46 -0.38 5.23 9.99
C LEU A 46 -0.23 3.79 10.47
N SER A 47 -1.32 3.10 10.82
CA SER A 47 -1.28 1.70 11.23
C SER A 47 -0.77 0.80 10.10
N TYR A 48 -1.28 0.98 8.89
CA TYR A 48 -0.84 0.20 7.74
C TYR A 48 0.61 0.48 7.38
N GLN A 49 1.04 1.74 7.40
CA GLN A 49 2.43 2.09 7.14
C GLN A 49 3.38 1.48 8.17
N PHE A 50 2.97 1.44 9.44
CA PHE A 50 3.74 0.77 10.50
C PHE A 50 3.85 -0.74 10.26
N ILE A 51 2.74 -1.41 9.93
CA ILE A 51 2.73 -2.84 9.61
C ILE A 51 3.65 -3.13 8.41
N LEU A 52 3.57 -2.33 7.34
CA LEU A 52 4.43 -2.49 6.16
C LEU A 52 5.91 -2.37 6.51
N SER A 53 6.28 -1.38 7.32
CA SER A 53 7.66 -1.21 7.79
C SER A 53 8.13 -2.42 8.61
N LEU A 54 7.29 -2.92 9.52
CA LEU A 54 7.59 -4.09 10.33
C LEU A 54 7.79 -5.35 9.48
N MET A 55 6.92 -5.58 8.48
CA MET A 55 7.04 -6.74 7.60
C MET A 55 8.34 -6.70 6.77
N LEU A 56 8.80 -5.53 6.36
CA LEU A 56 10.09 -5.38 5.65
C LEU A 56 11.28 -5.78 6.52
N VAL A 57 11.27 -5.43 7.81
CA VAL A 57 12.31 -5.87 8.77
C VAL A 57 12.26 -7.38 8.93
N ILE A 58 11.08 -7.95 9.12
CA ILE A 58 10.94 -9.41 9.27
C ILE A 58 11.45 -10.13 8.00
N MET A 59 11.13 -9.61 6.80
CA MET A 59 11.69 -10.15 5.55
C MET A 59 13.21 -10.02 5.49
N ALA A 60 13.79 -8.88 5.89
CA ALA A 60 15.24 -8.70 5.92
C ALA A 60 15.94 -9.68 6.88
N ILE A 61 15.37 -9.88 8.06
CA ILE A 61 15.88 -10.84 9.06
C ILE A 61 15.73 -12.27 8.55
N SER A 62 14.59 -12.62 7.94
CA SER A 62 14.34 -13.99 7.46
C SER A 62 15.34 -14.44 6.40
N ILE A 63 15.87 -13.52 5.60
CA ILE A 63 16.92 -13.82 4.60
C ILE A 63 18.24 -14.25 5.27
N SER A 64 18.52 -13.70 6.45
CA SER A 64 19.75 -13.95 7.22
C SER A 64 19.69 -15.25 8.03
N GLN A 65 18.51 -15.80 8.32
CA GLN A 65 18.32 -17.00 9.11
C GLN A 65 18.45 -18.29 8.28
N HIS A 66 18.92 -19.39 8.92
CA HIS A 66 19.14 -20.65 8.20
C HIS A 66 17.95 -21.62 8.24
N THR A 67 17.14 -21.63 9.29
CA THR A 67 16.22 -22.74 9.57
C THR A 67 14.78 -22.51 9.05
N PHE A 68 14.15 -21.38 9.31
CA PHE A 68 12.74 -21.12 8.94
C PHE A 68 12.57 -19.97 7.95
N LYS A 69 13.65 -19.63 7.22
CA LYS A 69 13.71 -18.43 6.36
C LYS A 69 12.56 -18.31 5.35
N ILE A 70 12.20 -19.41 4.70
CA ILE A 70 11.21 -19.40 3.62
C ILE A 70 9.81 -19.19 4.16
N ILE A 71 9.43 -19.94 5.21
CA ILE A 71 8.09 -19.84 5.82
C ILE A 71 7.88 -18.44 6.40
N LEU A 72 8.85 -17.95 7.17
CA LEU A 72 8.78 -16.62 7.77
C LEU A 72 8.70 -15.53 6.71
N PHE A 73 9.48 -15.66 5.65
CA PHE A 73 9.46 -14.72 4.51
C PHE A 73 8.09 -14.74 3.81
N CYS A 74 7.54 -15.93 3.51
CA CYS A 74 6.24 -16.05 2.85
C CYS A 74 5.09 -15.45 3.69
N ILE A 75 5.10 -15.70 5.01
CA ILE A 75 4.10 -15.12 5.93
C ILE A 75 4.24 -13.59 5.97
N ALA A 76 5.46 -13.09 6.16
CA ALA A 76 5.70 -11.64 6.19
C ALA A 76 5.30 -10.97 4.87
N TYR A 77 5.62 -11.61 3.74
CA TYR A 77 5.23 -11.09 2.43
C TYR A 77 3.72 -11.16 2.18
N ALA A 78 3.04 -12.21 2.63
CA ALA A 78 1.58 -12.29 2.53
C ALA A 78 0.91 -11.15 3.30
N ILE A 79 1.32 -10.91 4.55
CA ILE A 79 0.81 -9.80 5.36
C ILE A 79 1.13 -8.45 4.70
N PHE A 80 2.35 -8.28 4.20
CA PHE A 80 2.78 -7.07 3.48
C PHE A 80 1.90 -6.81 2.25
N SER A 81 1.66 -7.83 1.42
CA SER A 81 0.84 -7.74 0.21
C SER A 81 -0.62 -7.37 0.53
N ILE A 82 -1.21 -8.03 1.52
CA ILE A 82 -2.57 -7.74 1.99
C ILE A 82 -2.67 -6.29 2.50
N THR A 83 -1.70 -5.87 3.30
CA THR A 83 -1.68 -4.51 3.87
C THR A 83 -1.58 -3.44 2.78
N ILE A 84 -0.77 -3.65 1.73
CA ILE A 84 -0.72 -2.76 0.56
C ILE A 84 -2.07 -2.70 -0.14
N GLY A 85 -2.72 -3.86 -0.36
CA GLY A 85 -4.04 -3.91 -0.99
C GLY A 85 -5.12 -3.15 -0.21
N MET A 86 -5.00 -3.10 1.12
CA MET A 86 -5.89 -2.31 1.98
C MET A 86 -5.52 -0.83 2.02
N GLN A 87 -4.25 -0.48 1.91
CA GLN A 87 -3.77 0.90 1.98
C GLN A 87 -4.10 1.71 0.73
N GLN A 88 -4.08 1.09 -0.44
CA GLN A 88 -4.28 1.79 -1.72
C GLN A 88 -5.61 2.56 -1.78
N PRO A 89 -6.79 1.96 -1.50
CA PRO A 89 -8.06 2.68 -1.54
C PRO A 89 -8.13 3.84 -0.54
N ILE A 90 -7.42 3.73 0.60
CA ILE A 90 -7.37 4.80 1.61
C ILE A 90 -6.62 6.01 1.06
N MET A 91 -5.47 5.77 0.42
CA MET A 91 -4.68 6.84 -0.19
C MET A 91 -5.46 7.54 -1.31
N ASP A 92 -6.13 6.77 -2.16
CA ASP A 92 -6.97 7.31 -3.23
C ASP A 92 -8.09 8.20 -2.65
N THR A 93 -8.75 7.75 -1.59
CA THR A 93 -9.80 8.52 -0.92
C THR A 93 -9.25 9.81 -0.28
N ILE A 94 -8.08 9.76 0.37
CA ILE A 94 -7.45 10.96 0.95
C ILE A 94 -7.10 11.98 -0.14
N ILE A 95 -6.59 11.51 -1.26
CA ILE A 95 -6.29 12.38 -2.40
C ILE A 95 -7.56 13.01 -2.95
N MET A 96 -8.63 12.21 -3.17
CA MET A 96 -9.92 12.71 -3.67
C MET A 96 -10.55 13.74 -2.74
N ASP A 97 -10.46 13.57 -1.42
CA ASP A 97 -10.99 14.54 -0.45
C ASP A 97 -10.19 15.86 -0.41
N ALA A 98 -8.92 15.82 -0.82
CA ALA A 98 -8.02 16.98 -0.73
C ALA A 98 -7.98 17.84 -2.01
N ILE A 99 -8.53 17.35 -3.13
CA ILE A 99 -8.44 18.01 -4.44
C ILE A 99 -9.78 18.60 -4.86
N THR A 100 -9.75 19.72 -5.60
CA THR A 100 -10.93 20.28 -6.26
C THR A 100 -11.09 19.69 -7.67
N PRO A 101 -12.32 19.67 -8.22
CA PRO A 101 -12.56 19.11 -9.57
C PRO A 101 -11.69 19.73 -10.68
N GLU A 102 -11.29 21.00 -10.52
CA GLU A 102 -10.49 21.69 -11.52
C GLU A 102 -9.07 21.16 -11.64
N VAL A 103 -8.48 20.65 -10.53
CA VAL A 103 -7.10 20.16 -10.49
C VAL A 103 -7.01 18.64 -10.50
N GLU A 104 -8.13 17.95 -10.41
CA GLU A 104 -8.21 16.49 -10.30
C GLU A 104 -7.44 15.79 -11.42
N GLN A 105 -7.71 16.13 -12.68
CA GLN A 105 -7.03 15.54 -13.83
C GLN A 105 -5.52 15.74 -13.81
N TYR A 106 -5.07 16.91 -13.33
CA TYR A 106 -3.65 17.23 -13.26
C TYR A 106 -2.96 16.39 -12.17
N ILE A 107 -3.57 16.27 -11.00
CA ILE A 107 -3.04 15.46 -9.89
C ILE A 107 -2.95 13.98 -10.29
N TYR A 108 -4.00 13.42 -10.92
CA TYR A 108 -3.94 12.03 -11.39
C TYR A 108 -2.86 11.80 -12.45
N LYS A 109 -2.66 12.73 -13.39
CA LYS A 109 -1.57 12.64 -14.38
C LYS A 109 -0.20 12.62 -13.68
N ILE A 110 0.04 13.52 -12.73
CA ILE A 110 1.31 13.57 -11.99
C ILE A 110 1.49 12.29 -11.18
N SER A 111 0.47 11.84 -10.45
CA SER A 111 0.53 10.61 -9.66
C SER A 111 0.86 9.40 -10.53
N TYR A 112 0.24 9.29 -11.71
CA TYR A 112 0.53 8.23 -12.66
C TYR A 112 1.99 8.26 -13.13
N TRP A 113 2.51 9.44 -13.49
CA TRP A 113 3.90 9.62 -13.91
C TRP A 113 4.88 9.25 -12.78
N LEU A 114 4.66 9.76 -11.58
CA LEU A 114 5.50 9.46 -10.42
C LEU A 114 5.51 7.98 -10.09
N THR A 115 4.36 7.32 -10.15
CA THR A 115 4.26 5.88 -9.92
C THR A 115 5.06 5.08 -10.92
N ASN A 116 4.95 5.40 -12.22
CA ASN A 116 5.72 4.69 -13.26
C ASN A 116 7.22 4.91 -13.12
N ILE A 117 7.65 6.14 -12.81
CA ILE A 117 9.05 6.44 -12.52
C ILE A 117 9.53 5.65 -11.30
N ALA A 118 8.78 5.65 -10.20
CA ALA A 118 9.13 4.91 -8.99
C ALA A 118 9.25 3.39 -9.25
N VAL A 119 8.33 2.82 -10.03
CA VAL A 119 8.37 1.40 -10.43
C VAL A 119 9.61 1.11 -11.27
N ALA A 120 9.92 1.96 -12.25
CA ALA A 120 11.08 1.78 -13.12
C ALA A 120 12.40 1.86 -12.33
N PHE A 121 12.57 2.87 -11.48
CA PHE A 121 13.74 3.00 -10.61
C PHE A 121 13.82 1.87 -9.59
N GLY A 122 12.70 1.47 -9.00
CA GLY A 122 12.63 0.35 -8.06
C GLY A 122 13.05 -0.98 -8.71
N ALA A 123 12.62 -1.23 -9.94
CA ALA A 123 13.00 -2.41 -10.69
C ALA A 123 14.51 -2.39 -11.05
N LEU A 124 15.03 -1.24 -11.49
CA LEU A 124 16.44 -1.07 -11.83
C LEU A 124 17.34 -1.30 -10.61
N ILE A 125 17.08 -0.57 -9.51
CA ILE A 125 17.86 -0.70 -8.26
C ILE A 125 17.71 -2.11 -7.69
N GLY A 126 16.49 -2.63 -7.68
CA GLY A 126 16.21 -3.99 -7.22
C GLY A 126 16.97 -5.05 -8.01
N GLY A 127 17.01 -4.93 -9.34
CA GLY A 127 17.75 -5.84 -10.20
C GLY A 127 19.26 -5.77 -10.00
N LEU A 128 19.83 -4.56 -9.93
CA LEU A 128 21.28 -4.35 -9.74
C LEU A 128 21.76 -4.84 -8.37
N MET A 129 20.99 -4.60 -7.32
CA MET A 129 21.40 -4.97 -5.95
C MET A 129 21.08 -6.42 -5.59
N TYR A 130 20.17 -7.08 -6.31
CA TYR A 130 19.69 -8.40 -5.96
C TYR A 130 20.82 -9.45 -5.92
N GLY A 131 21.74 -9.40 -6.88
CA GLY A 131 22.83 -10.38 -6.99
C GLY A 131 23.85 -10.31 -5.85
N ALA A 132 24.15 -9.12 -5.35
CA ALA A 132 25.23 -8.89 -4.39
C ALA A 132 24.76 -8.84 -2.93
N HIS A 133 23.61 -8.20 -2.64
CA HIS A 133 23.20 -7.84 -1.27
C HIS A 133 21.70 -7.94 -1.04
N LYS A 134 21.12 -9.15 -1.14
CA LYS A 134 19.66 -9.39 -0.99
C LYS A 134 19.09 -8.80 0.31
N SER A 135 19.73 -9.03 1.46
CA SER A 135 19.25 -8.52 2.76
C SER A 135 19.30 -6.97 2.84
N MET A 136 20.36 -6.38 2.28
CA MET A 136 20.53 -4.92 2.28
C MET A 136 19.43 -4.21 1.49
N LEU A 137 18.92 -4.83 0.42
CA LEU A 137 17.82 -4.29 -0.37
C LEU A 137 16.52 -4.13 0.45
N PHE A 138 16.18 -5.15 1.25
CA PHE A 138 15.01 -5.08 2.14
C PHE A 138 15.23 -4.10 3.29
N PHE A 139 16.46 -3.97 3.78
CA PHE A 139 16.79 -2.99 4.81
C PHE A 139 16.69 -1.54 4.27
N ILE A 140 17.15 -1.28 3.05
CA ILE A 140 16.97 0.03 2.40
C ILE A 140 15.48 0.34 2.23
N ALA A 141 14.68 -0.62 1.76
CA ALA A 141 13.24 -0.46 1.65
C ALA A 141 12.61 -0.14 3.00
N PHE A 142 13.01 -0.83 4.08
CA PHE A 142 12.57 -0.52 5.43
C PHE A 142 12.87 0.93 5.84
N VAL A 143 14.09 1.40 5.61
CA VAL A 143 14.48 2.79 5.94
C VAL A 143 13.60 3.79 5.19
N ILE A 144 13.34 3.55 3.89
CA ILE A 144 12.45 4.39 3.09
C ILE A 144 11.03 4.39 3.67
N TYR A 145 10.50 3.24 4.03
CA TYR A 145 9.15 3.13 4.61
C TYR A 145 9.02 3.83 5.98
N ILE A 146 10.09 3.79 6.80
CA ILE A 146 10.14 4.55 8.06
C ILE A 146 10.20 6.06 7.79
N MET A 147 10.95 6.51 6.80
CA MET A 147 10.96 7.92 6.41
C MET A 147 9.57 8.39 5.95
N VAL A 148 8.88 7.59 5.16
CA VAL A 148 7.49 7.85 4.74
C VAL A 148 6.56 7.87 5.95
N PHE A 149 6.71 6.94 6.89
CA PHE A 149 5.92 6.90 8.12
C PHE A 149 6.07 8.18 8.96
N ILE A 150 7.31 8.65 9.14
CA ILE A 150 7.60 9.91 9.85
C ILE A 150 6.99 11.11 9.09
N ALA A 151 7.15 11.14 7.77
CA ALA A 151 6.56 12.19 6.94
C ALA A 151 5.04 12.23 7.07
N LEU A 152 4.36 11.08 7.06
CA LEU A 152 2.91 10.99 7.24
C LEU A 152 2.46 11.48 8.63
N ILE A 153 3.21 11.19 9.70
CA ILE A 153 2.89 11.71 11.04
C ILE A 153 2.91 13.23 11.05
N VAL A 154 3.93 13.84 10.41
CA VAL A 154 4.15 15.30 10.43
C VAL A 154 3.19 16.04 9.49
N TRP A 155 2.97 15.49 8.28
CA TRP A 155 2.28 16.22 7.21
C TRP A 155 0.78 15.91 7.13
N LEU A 156 0.31 14.77 7.65
CA LEU A 156 -1.09 14.41 7.53
C LEU A 156 -1.95 15.23 8.50
N PRO A 157 -2.94 16.02 8.02
CA PRO A 157 -3.79 16.87 8.86
C PRO A 157 -4.52 16.08 9.94
N LYS A 158 -4.75 16.71 11.11
CA LYS A 158 -5.49 16.08 12.22
C LYS A 158 -6.97 15.91 11.91
N ASP A 159 -7.51 16.74 11.04
CA ASP A 159 -8.93 16.76 10.66
C ASP A 159 -9.38 15.50 9.90
N LEU A 160 -8.43 14.76 9.29
CA LEU A 160 -8.69 13.44 8.69
C LEU A 160 -9.10 12.35 9.71
N ASN A 161 -9.06 12.66 11.00
CA ASN A 161 -9.60 11.81 12.05
C ASN A 161 -11.12 11.95 12.24
N ILE A 162 -11.74 12.94 11.64
CA ILE A 162 -13.20 13.12 11.68
C ILE A 162 -13.78 12.14 10.66
N VAL A 163 -14.57 11.18 11.14
CA VAL A 163 -15.37 10.30 10.27
C VAL A 163 -16.34 11.20 9.51
N THR A 164 -16.14 11.34 8.21
CA THR A 164 -17.02 12.11 7.36
C THR A 164 -18.38 11.43 7.40
N GLN A 165 -19.37 12.05 8.04
CA GLN A 165 -20.76 11.57 7.94
C GLN A 165 -21.14 11.55 6.46
N PRO A 166 -21.87 10.51 5.99
CA PRO A 166 -22.33 10.48 4.61
C PRO A 166 -23.11 11.78 4.36
N GLN A 167 -22.68 12.55 3.38
CA GLN A 167 -23.47 13.68 2.91
C GLN A 167 -24.79 13.10 2.41
N THR A 168 -25.82 13.23 3.22
CA THR A 168 -27.19 13.05 2.74
C THR A 168 -27.36 14.09 1.66
N HIS A 169 -27.35 13.65 0.41
CA HIS A 169 -27.84 14.44 -0.71
C HIS A 169 -29.28 14.82 -0.37
N HIS A 170 -29.45 15.97 0.24
CA HIS A 170 -30.73 16.67 0.21
C HIS A 170 -30.96 17.06 -1.25
N THR A 171 -31.50 16.11 -1.99
CA THR A 171 -32.14 16.36 -3.26
C THR A 171 -33.18 17.45 -3.02
N ASN A 172 -32.90 18.65 -3.49
CA ASN A 172 -33.88 19.74 -3.52
C ASN A 172 -35.04 19.35 -4.48
N GLU A 173 -35.96 18.54 -4.00
CA GLU A 173 -37.24 18.24 -4.66
C GLU A 173 -38.22 19.42 -4.62
N LYS A 174 -37.74 20.66 -4.44
CA LYS A 174 -38.61 21.84 -4.37
C LYS A 174 -38.65 22.72 -5.61
N GLN A 175 -38.25 22.24 -6.79
CA GLN A 175 -38.36 23.07 -8.00
C GLN A 175 -39.21 22.50 -9.14
N PHE A 176 -40.04 21.49 -8.92
CA PHE A 176 -40.95 21.00 -9.97
C PHE A 176 -42.43 21.06 -9.60
N SER A 177 -42.86 22.03 -8.79
CA SER A 177 -44.28 22.21 -8.49
C SER A 177 -44.69 23.66 -8.64
N MET A 178 -44.39 24.28 -9.77
CA MET A 178 -45.11 25.50 -10.26
C MET A 178 -44.75 25.69 -11.74
N GLY A 179 -45.60 25.20 -12.60
CA GLY A 179 -45.58 25.43 -14.02
C GLY A 179 -46.66 24.60 -14.69
#